data_73ab5e105049c42d1004d7ef567888fd
#
_entry.id   73ab5e105049c42d1004d7ef567888fd
#
_cell.length_a   1.000
_cell.length_b   1.000
_cell.length_c   1.000
_cell.angle_alpha   90.00
_cell.angle_beta   90.00
_cell.angle_gamma   90.00
#
_symmetry.space_group_name_H-M   'P 1'
#
loop_
_entity.id
_entity.type
_entity.pdbx_description
1 polymer ?
#
loop_
_entity_poly.entity_id
_entity_poly.type
_entity_poly.pdbx_seq_one_letter_code
_entity_poly.pdbx_strand_id
1 'polypeptide(L)'
;CVARVGDVFEVPGARVHILMCYDQTAIRTGGGKELLPFEECCCSFLFETSAGNIMFLGDTWYHDGYVKVGKEYDIDIAIFDMGFNAPGATDKMTPYDAARLGQTLRAKVLIPDHYDNWVNCAGDPDLIINQFERIVAENTPEIKTVIMRCAGRFDFPKDQDIKRYRYPDGSENYDVSKSVYGNKD
;
A
#
# COMPACT_ATOMS: atom_id res chain seq x y z
N CYS A 1 22.34 7.78 -7.68
CA CYS A 1 22.18 8.30 -6.31
C CYS A 1 21.65 7.16 -5.46
N VAL A 2 22.21 6.95 -4.28
CA VAL A 2 21.71 5.98 -3.30
C VAL A 2 20.97 6.79 -2.25
N ALA A 3 19.69 6.49 -2.04
CA ALA A 3 18.88 7.11 -1.01
C ALA A 3 18.93 6.28 0.28
N ARG A 4 18.84 6.96 1.42
CA ARG A 4 18.79 6.36 2.76
C ARG A 4 17.60 6.88 3.53
N VAL A 5 17.12 6.11 4.48
CA VAL A 5 16.10 6.57 5.42
C VAL A 5 16.54 7.86 6.09
N GLY A 6 15.67 8.87 6.07
CA GLY A 6 15.94 10.24 6.53
C GLY A 6 16.34 11.22 5.44
N ASP A 7 16.67 10.75 4.25
CA ASP A 7 16.95 11.64 3.12
C ASP A 7 15.67 12.32 2.62
N VAL A 8 15.85 13.54 2.09
CA VAL A 8 14.78 14.33 1.46
C VAL A 8 15.26 14.83 0.11
N PHE A 9 14.44 14.65 -0.91
CA PHE A 9 14.74 15.07 -2.28
C PHE A 9 13.68 16.01 -2.81
N GLU A 10 14.11 17.07 -3.49
CA GLU A 10 13.21 17.91 -4.27
C GLU A 10 13.21 17.41 -5.73
N VAL A 11 12.02 17.12 -6.22
CA VAL A 11 11.80 16.77 -7.63
C VAL A 11 10.73 17.68 -8.23
N PRO A 12 10.61 17.81 -9.56
CA PRO A 12 9.57 18.62 -10.14
C PRO A 12 8.18 18.20 -9.66
N GLY A 13 7.50 19.07 -8.90
CA GLY A 13 6.14 18.88 -8.41
C GLY A 13 6.02 18.15 -7.06
N ALA A 14 7.12 17.71 -6.45
CA ALA A 14 7.07 17.04 -5.15
C ALA A 14 8.35 17.19 -4.34
N ARG A 15 8.18 17.13 -3.00
CA ARG A 15 9.26 16.81 -2.06
C ARG A 15 9.09 15.35 -1.63
N VAL A 16 10.15 14.57 -1.73
CA VAL A 16 10.15 13.14 -1.44
C VAL A 16 10.95 12.86 -0.19
N HIS A 17 10.32 12.34 0.84
CA HIS A 17 10.97 11.87 2.06
C HIS A 17 11.16 10.35 1.98
N ILE A 18 12.35 9.89 2.34
CA ILE A 18 12.68 8.49 2.46
C ILE A 18 12.44 8.06 3.90
N LEU A 19 11.45 7.23 4.11
CA LEU A 19 11.01 6.78 5.42
C LEU A 19 11.35 5.30 5.65
N MET A 20 11.28 4.88 6.91
CA MET A 20 11.47 3.49 7.29
C MET A 20 10.39 2.60 6.67
N CYS A 21 10.81 1.47 6.12
CA CYS A 21 9.97 0.36 5.71
C CYS A 21 10.29 -0.86 6.58
N TYR A 22 9.31 -1.71 6.82
CA TYR A 22 9.47 -2.88 7.71
C TYR A 22 9.20 -4.17 6.94
N ASP A 23 10.02 -4.43 5.93
CA ASP A 23 10.00 -5.65 5.14
C ASP A 23 10.97 -6.68 5.72
N GLN A 24 10.43 -7.67 6.43
CA GLN A 24 11.25 -8.71 7.05
C GLN A 24 11.90 -9.64 6.00
N THR A 25 11.23 -9.84 4.88
CA THR A 25 11.76 -10.68 3.80
C THR A 25 12.99 -10.03 3.19
N ALA A 26 12.98 -8.72 2.93
CA ALA A 26 14.13 -7.98 2.43
C ALA A 26 15.31 -8.04 3.40
N ILE A 27 15.09 -7.88 4.72
CA ILE A 27 16.14 -8.00 5.74
C ILE A 27 16.79 -9.40 5.70
N ARG A 28 15.98 -10.44 5.61
CA ARG A 28 16.47 -11.83 5.65
C ARG A 28 17.18 -12.25 4.36
N THR A 29 16.86 -11.63 3.23
CA THR A 29 17.36 -12.04 1.91
C THR A 29 18.37 -11.06 1.32
N GLY A 30 18.29 -9.78 1.67
CA GLY A 30 19.09 -8.71 1.07
C GLY A 30 20.56 -8.71 1.46
N GLY A 31 20.88 -9.20 2.66
CA GLY A 31 22.24 -9.20 3.24
C GLY A 31 23.05 -10.46 3.00
N GLY A 32 22.54 -11.46 2.30
CA GLY A 32 23.24 -12.74 2.13
C GLY A 32 23.36 -13.50 3.45
N LYS A 33 24.56 -13.57 4.05
CA LYS A 33 24.80 -14.26 5.32
C LYS A 33 24.53 -13.40 6.55
N GLU A 34 24.54 -12.10 6.41
CA GLU A 34 24.32 -11.13 7.49
C GLU A 34 22.97 -10.44 7.33
N LEU A 35 22.25 -10.28 8.44
CA LEU A 35 21.04 -9.48 8.46
C LEU A 35 21.43 -8.01 8.33
N LEU A 36 20.83 -7.32 7.37
CA LEU A 36 21.01 -5.88 7.25
C LEU A 36 20.07 -5.12 8.21
N PRO A 37 20.47 -3.93 8.69
CA PRO A 37 19.55 -3.04 9.36
C PRO A 37 18.36 -2.66 8.49
N PHE A 38 17.20 -2.39 9.08
CA PHE A 38 16.01 -2.00 8.31
C PHE A 38 16.25 -0.80 7.41
N GLU A 39 16.98 0.19 7.90
CA GLU A 39 17.33 1.42 7.18
C GLU A 39 18.22 1.21 5.94
N GLU A 40 18.79 0.01 5.79
CA GLU A 40 19.66 -0.34 4.66
C GLU A 40 19.01 -1.36 3.70
N CYS A 41 17.84 -1.92 4.06
CA CYS A 41 17.18 -2.97 3.28
C CYS A 41 16.11 -2.44 2.35
N CYS A 42 15.24 -1.61 2.89
CA CYS A 42 14.03 -1.16 2.21
C CYS A 42 13.61 0.22 2.71
N CYS A 43 12.81 0.90 1.92
CA CYS A 43 12.30 2.22 2.30
C CYS A 43 10.86 2.42 1.83
N SER A 44 10.15 3.24 2.58
CA SER A 44 8.87 3.84 2.19
C SER A 44 9.10 5.25 1.68
N PHE A 45 8.17 5.76 0.91
CA PHE A 45 8.24 7.10 0.32
C PHE A 45 7.05 7.94 0.74
N LEU A 46 7.31 9.15 1.19
CA LEU A 46 6.28 10.18 1.35
C LEU A 46 6.51 11.28 0.32
N PHE A 47 5.51 11.49 -0.50
CA PHE A 47 5.47 12.55 -1.51
C PHE A 47 4.61 13.70 -0.99
N GLU A 48 5.23 14.83 -0.67
CA GLU A 48 4.51 16.07 -0.41
C GLU A 48 4.32 16.79 -1.75
N THR A 49 3.08 17.00 -2.15
CA THR A 49 2.71 17.66 -3.41
C THR A 49 1.73 18.80 -3.15
N SER A 50 1.53 19.66 -4.14
CA SER A 50 0.50 20.71 -4.06
C SER A 50 -0.94 20.17 -4.00
N ALA A 51 -1.16 18.92 -4.38
CA ALA A 51 -2.48 18.29 -4.35
C ALA A 51 -2.74 17.51 -3.06
N GLY A 52 -1.69 17.17 -2.31
CA GLY A 52 -1.77 16.42 -1.07
C GLY A 52 -0.54 15.54 -0.83
N ASN A 53 -0.52 14.88 0.30
CA ASN A 53 0.58 14.04 0.77
C ASN A 53 0.25 12.57 0.52
N ILE A 54 1.09 11.90 -0.25
CA ILE A 54 0.92 10.49 -0.64
C ILE A 54 2.04 9.69 0.00
N MET A 55 1.68 8.72 0.83
CA MET A 55 2.62 7.77 1.39
C MET A 55 2.53 6.44 0.63
N PHE A 56 3.64 6.04 0.01
CA PHE A 56 3.83 4.72 -0.58
C PHE A 56 4.71 3.89 0.34
N LEU A 57 4.14 2.86 0.97
CA LEU A 57 4.81 2.11 2.02
C LEU A 57 5.73 1.01 1.47
N GLY A 58 5.44 0.48 0.28
CA GLY A 58 6.10 -0.72 -0.24
C GLY A 58 5.68 -1.99 0.49
N ASP A 59 6.43 -3.06 0.33
CA ASP A 59 6.22 -4.33 1.00
C ASP A 59 6.64 -4.19 2.47
N THR A 60 5.66 -4.18 3.36
CA THR A 60 5.89 -3.92 4.78
C THR A 60 4.81 -4.54 5.66
N TRP A 61 5.14 -4.93 6.88
CA TRP A 61 4.12 -5.21 7.88
C TRP A 61 3.79 -3.96 8.70
N TYR A 62 2.74 -4.05 9.50
CA TYR A 62 2.43 -2.99 10.47
C TYR A 62 3.53 -2.88 11.53
N HIS A 63 3.98 -1.66 11.79
CA HIS A 63 4.95 -1.36 12.84
C HIS A 63 4.60 -0.06 13.57
N ASP A 64 4.81 -0.02 14.87
CA ASP A 64 4.51 1.16 15.70
C ASP A 64 5.33 2.41 15.32
N GLY A 65 6.41 2.26 14.56
CA GLY A 65 7.14 3.38 13.97
C GLY A 65 6.27 4.30 13.10
N TYR A 66 5.19 3.77 12.51
CA TYR A 66 4.24 4.58 11.73
C TYR A 66 3.44 5.58 12.58
N VAL A 67 3.37 5.39 13.91
CA VAL A 67 2.79 6.37 14.84
C VAL A 67 3.52 7.70 14.76
N LYS A 68 4.84 7.68 14.62
CA LYS A 68 5.63 8.90 14.46
C LYS A 68 5.31 9.59 13.15
N VAL A 69 5.26 8.85 12.05
CA VAL A 69 4.90 9.38 10.72
C VAL A 69 3.53 10.05 10.76
N GLY A 70 2.50 9.38 11.29
CA GLY A 70 1.16 9.96 11.39
C GLY A 70 1.03 11.17 12.33
N LYS A 71 2.02 11.40 13.22
CA LYS A 71 2.09 12.61 14.05
C LYS A 71 2.81 13.77 13.36
N GLU A 72 3.79 13.46 12.53
CA GLU A 72 4.63 14.45 11.85
C GLU A 72 4.01 14.95 10.53
N TYR A 73 3.26 14.08 9.83
CA TYR A 73 2.74 14.36 8.51
C TYR A 73 1.22 14.19 8.44
N ASP A 74 0.57 15.05 7.67
CA ASP A 74 -0.84 14.90 7.30
C ASP A 74 -0.90 14.03 6.04
N ILE A 75 -1.32 12.77 6.18
CA ILE A 75 -1.36 11.82 5.07
C ILE A 75 -2.73 11.86 4.39
N ASP A 76 -2.77 12.27 3.12
CA ASP A 76 -4.00 12.22 2.32
C ASP A 76 -4.27 10.82 1.79
N ILE A 77 -3.23 10.17 1.24
CA ILE A 77 -3.33 8.83 0.67
C ILE A 77 -2.22 7.95 1.23
N ALA A 78 -2.57 6.75 1.71
CA ALA A 78 -1.62 5.70 2.00
C ALA A 78 -1.82 4.52 1.04
N ILE A 79 -0.76 4.16 0.32
CA ILE A 79 -0.69 2.99 -0.57
C ILE A 79 0.20 1.97 0.13
N PHE A 80 -0.28 0.75 0.33
CA PHE A 80 0.39 -0.23 1.17
C PHE A 80 0.14 -1.67 0.70
N ASP A 81 1.10 -2.53 0.96
CA ASP A 81 1.02 -3.95 0.69
C ASP A 81 0.06 -4.64 1.68
N MET A 82 -0.88 -5.41 1.15
CA MET A 82 -1.85 -6.18 1.95
C MET A 82 -2.11 -7.52 1.28
N GLY A 83 -2.28 -8.55 2.08
CA GLY A 83 -2.66 -9.83 1.51
C GLY A 83 -2.23 -11.03 2.35
N PHE A 84 -2.14 -12.16 1.68
CA PHE A 84 -1.60 -13.38 2.29
C PHE A 84 -0.09 -13.45 2.11
N ASN A 85 0.60 -13.75 3.20
CA ASN A 85 2.02 -14.04 3.13
C ASN A 85 2.24 -15.46 2.60
N ALA A 86 3.19 -15.61 1.69
CA ALA A 86 3.69 -16.93 1.31
C ALA A 86 4.32 -17.62 2.55
N PRO A 87 4.36 -18.96 2.61
CA PRO A 87 5.02 -19.65 3.70
C PRO A 87 6.45 -19.16 3.92
N GLY A 88 6.72 -18.63 5.12
CA GLY A 88 8.03 -18.10 5.50
C GLY A 88 8.25 -16.62 5.18
N ALA A 89 7.32 -15.95 4.51
CA ALA A 89 7.30 -14.50 4.33
C ALA A 89 6.43 -13.84 5.42
N THR A 90 6.75 -12.59 5.79
CA THR A 90 5.99 -11.79 6.76
C THR A 90 6.11 -10.29 6.42
N ASP A 91 5.83 -9.97 5.19
CA ASP A 91 5.98 -8.63 4.61
C ASP A 91 4.63 -7.98 4.26
N LYS A 92 3.56 -8.74 4.21
CA LYS A 92 2.22 -8.22 3.90
C LYS A 92 1.39 -7.99 5.14
N MET A 93 0.64 -6.90 5.15
CA MET A 93 -0.33 -6.61 6.20
C MET A 93 -1.58 -7.47 6.06
N THR A 94 -2.13 -7.86 7.19
CA THR A 94 -3.49 -8.39 7.24
C THR A 94 -4.51 -7.27 7.06
N PRO A 95 -5.79 -7.56 6.71
CA PRO A 95 -6.84 -6.55 6.70
C PRO A 95 -7.00 -5.76 8.02
N TYR A 96 -6.72 -6.38 9.16
CA TYR A 96 -6.74 -5.71 10.47
C TYR A 96 -5.56 -4.75 10.62
N ASP A 97 -4.35 -5.17 10.23
CA ASP A 97 -3.17 -4.33 10.29
C ASP A 97 -3.30 -3.13 9.36
N ALA A 98 -3.88 -3.34 8.17
CA ALA A 98 -4.14 -2.29 7.20
C ALA A 98 -5.14 -1.23 7.73
N ALA A 99 -6.22 -1.66 8.38
CA ALA A 99 -7.15 -0.74 9.02
C ALA A 99 -6.47 0.03 10.18
N ARG A 100 -5.69 -0.67 11.01
CA ARG A 100 -4.89 -0.07 12.07
C ARG A 100 -3.86 0.92 11.54
N LEU A 101 -3.24 0.62 10.40
CA LEU A 101 -2.32 1.54 9.72
C LEU A 101 -3.02 2.85 9.35
N GLY A 102 -4.23 2.77 8.79
CA GLY A 102 -5.03 3.94 8.45
C GLY A 102 -5.27 4.86 9.65
N GLN A 103 -5.66 4.30 10.79
CA GLN A 103 -5.80 5.05 12.04
C GLN A 103 -4.47 5.66 12.51
N THR A 104 -3.39 4.86 12.46
CA THR A 104 -2.06 5.27 12.92
C THR A 104 -1.51 6.41 12.09
N LEU A 105 -1.65 6.35 10.76
CA LEU A 105 -1.24 7.39 9.84
C LEU A 105 -2.24 8.56 9.79
N ARG A 106 -3.44 8.38 10.31
CA ARG A 106 -4.57 9.32 10.14
C ARG A 106 -4.84 9.64 8.67
N ALA A 107 -4.65 8.60 7.82
CA ALA A 107 -4.83 8.74 6.39
C ALA A 107 -6.29 8.98 6.03
N LYS A 108 -6.54 9.80 5.00
CA LYS A 108 -7.90 10.06 4.50
C LYS A 108 -8.37 8.98 3.55
N VAL A 109 -7.43 8.42 2.77
CA VAL A 109 -7.68 7.38 1.77
C VAL A 109 -6.69 6.25 1.94
N LEU A 110 -7.17 5.02 1.91
CA LEU A 110 -6.38 3.79 1.94
C LEU A 110 -6.50 3.05 0.61
N ILE A 111 -5.37 2.75 0.00
CA ILE A 111 -5.28 2.01 -1.25
C ILE A 111 -4.43 0.76 -1.02
N PRO A 112 -5.04 -0.43 -0.91
CA PRO A 112 -4.28 -1.66 -0.81
C PRO A 112 -3.64 -2.02 -2.15
N ASP A 113 -2.43 -2.53 -2.08
CA ASP A 113 -1.64 -3.06 -3.19
C ASP A 113 -1.28 -4.52 -2.94
N HIS A 114 -0.80 -5.24 -3.95
CA HIS A 114 -0.31 -6.62 -3.88
C HIS A 114 -1.30 -7.69 -3.37
N TYR A 115 -2.56 -7.37 -3.17
CA TYR A 115 -3.55 -8.31 -2.62
C TYR A 115 -3.90 -9.45 -3.59
N ASP A 116 -3.62 -9.29 -4.88
CA ASP A 116 -3.97 -10.20 -5.97
C ASP A 116 -2.74 -10.72 -6.78
N ASN A 117 -1.52 -10.44 -6.36
CA ASN A 117 -0.32 -10.77 -7.14
C ASN A 117 0.17 -12.22 -6.99
N TRP A 118 -0.38 -12.99 -6.04
CA TRP A 118 0.03 -14.36 -5.76
C TRP A 118 -1.09 -15.38 -6.04
N VAL A 119 -1.32 -15.70 -7.29
CA VAL A 119 -2.41 -16.60 -7.74
C VAL A 119 -2.36 -17.99 -7.08
N ASN A 120 -1.19 -18.44 -6.63
CA ASN A 120 -1.00 -19.76 -6.03
C ASN A 120 -0.82 -19.74 -4.51
N CYS A 121 -0.82 -18.59 -3.89
CA CYS A 121 -0.69 -18.44 -2.44
C CYS A 121 -2.06 -18.20 -1.83
N ALA A 122 -2.75 -19.28 -1.56
CA ALA A 122 -3.78 -19.46 -0.56
C ALA A 122 -4.64 -18.23 -0.19
N GLY A 123 -5.48 -17.74 -1.07
CA GLY A 123 -6.49 -16.79 -0.69
C GLY A 123 -7.24 -16.22 -1.88
N ASP A 124 -8.51 -16.05 -1.67
CA ASP A 124 -9.39 -15.33 -2.58
C ASP A 124 -9.15 -13.82 -2.38
N PRO A 125 -8.61 -13.10 -3.39
CA PRO A 125 -8.39 -11.65 -3.29
C PRO A 125 -9.66 -10.87 -2.93
N ASP A 126 -10.82 -11.30 -3.45
CA ASP A 126 -12.10 -10.65 -3.16
C ASP A 126 -12.49 -10.83 -1.69
N LEU A 127 -12.18 -11.98 -1.08
CA LEU A 127 -12.44 -12.21 0.34
C LEU A 127 -11.62 -11.26 1.21
N ILE A 128 -10.32 -11.09 0.89
CA ILE A 128 -9.42 -10.17 1.63
C ILE A 128 -9.90 -8.74 1.51
N ILE A 129 -10.23 -8.31 0.30
CA ILE A 129 -10.70 -6.95 0.06
C ILE A 129 -12.03 -6.68 0.78
N ASN A 130 -12.98 -7.60 0.68
CA ASN A 130 -14.26 -7.45 1.38
C ASN A 130 -14.07 -7.41 2.91
N GLN A 131 -13.15 -8.19 3.45
CA GLN A 131 -12.81 -8.17 4.88
C GLN A 131 -12.17 -6.83 5.26
N PHE A 132 -11.23 -6.32 4.48
CA PHE A 132 -10.59 -5.04 4.69
C PHE A 132 -11.60 -3.89 4.68
N GLU A 133 -12.42 -3.78 3.63
CA GLU A 133 -13.44 -2.73 3.52
C GLU A 133 -14.42 -2.77 4.70
N ARG A 134 -14.84 -3.96 5.13
CA ARG A 134 -15.71 -4.13 6.29
C ARG A 134 -15.04 -3.64 7.58
N ILE A 135 -13.80 -4.04 7.84
CA ILE A 135 -13.08 -3.66 9.06
C ILE A 135 -12.87 -2.14 9.10
N VAL A 136 -12.50 -1.51 7.99
CA VAL A 136 -12.36 -0.06 7.92
C VAL A 136 -13.70 0.62 8.17
N ALA A 137 -14.78 0.17 7.53
CA ALA A 137 -16.11 0.75 7.70
C ALA A 137 -16.63 0.63 9.15
N GLU A 138 -16.30 -0.47 9.85
CA GLU A 138 -16.72 -0.71 11.24
C GLU A 138 -15.90 0.11 12.25
N ASN A 139 -14.60 0.30 12.02
CA ASN A 139 -13.69 0.88 13.01
C ASN A 139 -13.26 2.32 12.71
N THR A 140 -13.25 2.72 11.45
CA THR A 140 -12.78 4.03 10.96
C THR A 140 -13.60 4.50 9.77
N PRO A 141 -14.92 4.72 9.95
CA PRO A 141 -15.83 5.06 8.85
C PRO A 141 -15.49 6.38 8.15
N GLU A 142 -14.68 7.23 8.77
CA GLU A 142 -14.16 8.46 8.19
C GLU A 142 -13.06 8.23 7.15
N ILE A 143 -12.39 7.08 7.19
CA ILE A 143 -11.34 6.71 6.24
C ILE A 143 -11.96 6.06 5.00
N LYS A 144 -11.60 6.54 3.83
CA LYS A 144 -12.05 5.95 2.57
C LYS A 144 -11.13 4.83 2.11
N THR A 145 -11.71 3.76 1.60
CA THR A 145 -10.98 2.71 0.89
C THR A 145 -11.17 2.85 -0.61
N VAL A 146 -10.09 2.75 -1.38
CA VAL A 146 -10.12 2.75 -2.84
C VAL A 146 -9.43 1.50 -3.34
N ILE A 147 -10.18 0.63 -4.02
CA ILE A 147 -9.64 -0.61 -4.56
C ILE A 147 -9.27 -0.38 -6.01
N MET A 148 -7.96 -0.32 -6.27
CA MET A 148 -7.42 -0.18 -7.61
C MET A 148 -7.48 -1.53 -8.35
N ARG A 149 -7.65 -1.44 -9.66
CA ARG A 149 -7.54 -2.59 -10.56
C ARG A 149 -6.33 -2.40 -11.47
N CYS A 150 -5.80 -3.49 -11.99
CA CYS A 150 -4.68 -3.45 -12.94
C CYS A 150 -4.98 -2.47 -14.09
N ALA A 151 -4.02 -1.59 -14.41
CA ALA A 151 -4.18 -0.49 -15.36
C ALA A 151 -5.22 0.58 -14.97
N GLY A 152 -5.74 0.55 -13.74
CA GLY A 152 -6.61 1.57 -13.20
C GLY A 152 -5.91 2.91 -13.01
N ARG A 153 -6.69 3.98 -13.00
CA ARG A 153 -6.22 5.34 -12.74
C ARG A 153 -7.04 5.99 -11.62
N PHE A 154 -6.37 6.62 -10.69
CA PHE A 154 -6.98 7.41 -9.63
C PHE A 154 -6.37 8.81 -9.63
N ASP A 155 -7.18 9.82 -9.91
CA ASP A 155 -6.76 11.23 -9.95
C ASP A 155 -7.18 11.92 -8.66
N PHE A 156 -6.25 12.13 -7.73
CA PHE A 156 -6.51 12.85 -6.49
C PHE A 156 -6.30 14.38 -6.68
N PRO A 157 -7.16 15.23 -6.13
CA PRO A 157 -8.36 14.93 -5.31
C PRO A 157 -9.65 14.71 -6.11
N LYS A 158 -9.60 14.72 -7.43
CA LYS A 158 -10.78 14.64 -8.31
C LYS A 158 -11.61 13.36 -8.08
N ASP A 159 -10.93 12.24 -7.90
CA ASP A 159 -11.55 10.92 -7.76
C ASP A 159 -11.70 10.50 -6.27
N GLN A 160 -11.57 11.43 -5.34
CA GLN A 160 -11.64 11.14 -3.89
C GLN A 160 -12.94 10.47 -3.42
N ASP A 161 -14.01 10.56 -4.20
CA ASP A 161 -15.32 9.95 -3.89
C ASP A 161 -15.52 8.58 -4.53
N ILE A 162 -14.58 8.12 -5.35
CA ILE A 162 -14.60 6.79 -5.95
C ILE A 162 -14.20 5.76 -4.90
N LYS A 163 -15.08 4.79 -4.62
CA LYS A 163 -14.79 3.70 -3.68
C LYS A 163 -14.00 2.56 -4.32
N ARG A 164 -14.37 2.22 -5.57
CA ARG A 164 -13.70 1.20 -6.36
C ARG A 164 -13.41 1.76 -7.74
N TYR A 165 -12.20 1.51 -8.21
CA TYR A 165 -11.84 1.89 -9.56
C TYR A 165 -12.66 1.07 -10.55
N ARG A 166 -13.24 1.77 -11.52
CA ARG A 166 -13.91 1.16 -12.66
C ARG A 166 -12.95 1.07 -13.83
N TYR A 167 -13.04 -0.03 -14.59
CA TYR A 167 -12.32 -0.11 -15.84
C TYR A 167 -12.79 0.99 -16.81
N PRO A 168 -11.96 1.37 -17.81
CA PRO A 168 -12.33 2.38 -18.80
C PRO A 168 -13.63 2.06 -19.54
N ASP A 169 -14.05 0.80 -19.62
CA ASP A 169 -15.32 0.35 -20.18
C ASP A 169 -16.51 0.48 -19.21
N GLY A 170 -16.28 1.02 -18.01
CA GLY A 170 -17.31 1.21 -16.99
C GLY A 170 -17.67 -0.04 -16.19
N SER A 171 -16.99 -1.18 -16.41
CA SER A 171 -17.22 -2.40 -15.62
C SER A 171 -16.69 -2.24 -14.20
N GLU A 172 -17.43 -2.77 -13.22
CA GLU A 172 -17.05 -2.80 -11.81
C GLU A 172 -16.37 -4.11 -11.42
N ASN A 173 -16.51 -5.14 -12.26
CA ASN A 173 -15.99 -6.46 -12.02
C ASN A 173 -14.72 -6.71 -12.81
N TYR A 174 -13.77 -7.39 -12.18
CA TYR A 174 -12.61 -7.90 -12.88
C TYR A 174 -13.03 -8.98 -13.86
N ASP A 175 -12.92 -8.69 -15.13
CA ASP A 175 -13.12 -9.68 -16.19
C ASP A 175 -11.77 -10.33 -16.50
N VAL A 176 -11.57 -11.53 -15.94
CA VAL A 176 -10.31 -12.30 -16.12
C VAL A 176 -10.02 -12.56 -17.60
N SER A 177 -11.05 -12.61 -18.45
CA SER A 177 -10.87 -12.85 -19.90
C SER A 177 -10.20 -11.66 -20.60
N LYS A 178 -10.27 -10.47 -19.99
CA LYS A 178 -9.66 -9.23 -20.49
C LYS A 178 -8.35 -8.89 -19.76
N SER A 179 -7.91 -9.73 -18.82
CA SER A 179 -6.66 -9.55 -18.12
C SER A 179 -5.49 -9.61 -19.10
N VAL A 180 -4.47 -8.78 -18.89
CA VAL A 180 -3.20 -8.83 -19.66
C VAL A 180 -2.53 -10.19 -19.54
N TYR A 181 -2.86 -10.93 -18.48
CA TYR A 181 -2.46 -12.30 -18.21
C TYR A 181 -3.57 -13.29 -18.64
N GLY A 182 -4.54 -12.79 -19.43
CA GLY A 182 -5.74 -13.52 -19.82
C GLY A 182 -5.47 -14.92 -20.29
N ASN A 183 -6.37 -15.81 -19.91
CA ASN A 183 -6.40 -17.16 -20.43
C ASN A 183 -6.16 -17.11 -21.94
N LYS A 184 -4.99 -17.55 -22.32
CA LYS A 184 -4.77 -17.96 -23.69
C LYS A 184 -5.33 -19.38 -23.73
N ASP A 185 -6.55 -19.49 -24.22
CA ASP A 185 -7.05 -20.74 -24.72
C ASP A 185 -6.15 -21.25 -25.84
#